data_f3964f1f45ef9066623d21452ba716e0
#
_entry.id   f3964f1f45ef9066623d21452ba716e0
#
_cell.length_a   1.000
_cell.length_b   1.000
_cell.length_c   1.000
_cell.angle_alpha   90.00
_cell.angle_beta   90.00
_cell.angle_gamma   90.00
#
_symmetry.space_group_name_H-M   'P 1'
#
loop_
_entity.id
_entity.type
_entity.pdbx_description
1 polymer ?
#
loop_
_entity_poly.entity_id
_entity_poly.type
_entity_poly.pdbx_seq_one_letter_code
_entity_poly.pdbx_strand_id
1 'polypeptide(L)'
;IISGDNPNTVSYIAKVSGISKDPKYITGSELSKLDDKSFYNTVLNTTIFARVLPEQKERIIKVFQDNNKYTAMVGDGINDSLAIKKADVGIAMFAGSTITKKVSDLILLNNDFNALPYGINLGSRLIRSIELIAALFFHKIIYGVVLLLITLIFAELYPFAPRHVTFLNIIFVTLPTSMYVLFLPTPIYKVNPKRFWRNTILHVIPLGIITGIALATSYLLLLSISPDKHESISTLIVILAAVFGIVQVLIGPMLQPIKRTKLWFLGLFYYLSGVILVVILGFGIGALRDFFDFANPFIIDKNYIAL
;
A
#
# COMPACT_ATOMS: atom_id res chain seq x y z
N ILE A 1 19.60 -17.33 15.85
CA ILE A 1 20.85 -16.53 16.00
C ILE A 1 21.93 -17.24 15.24
N ILE A 2 22.74 -16.50 14.48
CA ILE A 2 23.90 -17.01 13.73
C ILE A 2 25.14 -16.29 14.26
N SER A 3 26.08 -17.02 14.90
CA SER A 3 27.24 -16.41 15.54
C SER A 3 28.52 -17.24 15.38
N GLY A 4 29.66 -16.56 15.41
CA GLY A 4 30.98 -17.19 15.57
C GLY A 4 31.33 -17.61 17.00
N ASP A 5 30.53 -17.20 17.99
CA ASP A 5 30.77 -17.37 19.41
C ASP A 5 30.41 -18.75 19.94
N ASN A 6 30.81 -19.00 21.20
CA ASN A 6 30.54 -20.25 21.90
C ASN A 6 29.02 -20.48 22.08
N PRO A 7 28.50 -21.71 21.84
CA PRO A 7 27.10 -22.04 21.95
C PRO A 7 26.48 -21.72 23.33
N ASN A 8 27.24 -21.91 24.42
CA ASN A 8 26.74 -21.62 25.77
C ASN A 8 26.45 -20.12 25.96
N THR A 9 27.36 -19.25 25.49
CA THR A 9 27.20 -17.80 25.54
C THR A 9 25.99 -17.34 24.71
N VAL A 10 25.89 -17.83 23.49
CA VAL A 10 24.77 -17.49 22.58
C VAL A 10 23.44 -17.99 23.11
N SER A 11 23.40 -19.20 23.69
CA SER A 11 22.20 -19.77 24.32
C SER A 11 21.76 -18.96 25.54
N TYR A 12 22.70 -18.51 26.37
CA TYR A 12 22.38 -17.63 27.49
C TYR A 12 21.78 -16.29 27.02
N ILE A 13 22.41 -15.66 26.04
CA ILE A 13 21.89 -14.41 25.45
C ILE A 13 20.50 -14.62 24.86
N ALA A 14 20.27 -15.70 24.12
CA ALA A 14 18.97 -16.02 23.53
C ALA A 14 17.84 -16.16 24.58
N LYS A 15 18.16 -16.73 25.74
CA LYS A 15 17.23 -16.85 26.87
C LYS A 15 16.93 -15.51 27.50
N VAL A 16 17.97 -14.73 27.84
CA VAL A 16 17.85 -13.43 28.50
C VAL A 16 17.12 -12.40 27.62
N SER A 17 17.40 -12.41 26.32
CA SER A 17 16.72 -11.54 25.33
C SER A 17 15.32 -12.00 24.94
N GLY A 18 14.84 -13.13 25.45
CA GLY A 18 13.49 -13.62 25.19
C GLY A 18 13.28 -14.21 23.78
N ILE A 19 14.35 -14.46 23.01
CA ILE A 19 14.28 -15.05 21.68
C ILE A 19 13.77 -16.50 21.74
N SER A 20 14.26 -17.27 22.72
CA SER A 20 13.77 -18.62 22.97
C SER A 20 13.95 -19.00 24.44
N LYS A 21 12.94 -19.65 25.02
CA LYS A 21 13.01 -20.20 26.39
C LYS A 21 13.92 -21.43 26.46
N ASP A 22 13.91 -22.24 25.41
CA ASP A 22 14.74 -23.44 25.27
C ASP A 22 15.38 -23.47 23.87
N PRO A 23 16.49 -22.72 23.68
CA PRO A 23 17.11 -22.60 22.37
C PRO A 23 17.86 -23.87 21.98
N LYS A 24 17.42 -24.49 20.89
CA LYS A 24 18.17 -25.58 20.24
C LYS A 24 19.36 -24.98 19.49
N TYR A 25 20.54 -25.48 19.73
CA TYR A 25 21.74 -25.03 19.03
C TYR A 25 22.44 -26.18 18.24
N ILE A 26 23.18 -25.78 17.24
CA ILE A 26 24.13 -26.64 16.50
C ILE A 26 25.38 -25.82 16.21
N THR A 27 26.52 -26.51 16.16
CA THR A 27 27.81 -25.91 15.82
C THR A 27 28.15 -26.05 14.34
N GLY A 28 29.02 -25.17 13.83
CA GLY A 28 29.49 -25.23 12.45
C GLY A 28 30.19 -26.56 12.11
N SER A 29 30.91 -27.13 13.08
CA SER A 29 31.56 -28.45 12.90
C SER A 29 30.58 -29.60 12.81
N GLU A 30 29.46 -29.55 13.51
CA GLU A 30 28.38 -30.53 13.38
C GLU A 30 27.63 -30.35 12.07
N LEU A 31 27.34 -29.10 11.66
CA LEU A 31 26.73 -28.80 10.37
C LEU A 31 27.52 -29.31 9.17
N SER A 32 28.88 -29.28 9.26
CA SER A 32 29.75 -29.75 8.18
C SER A 32 29.70 -31.27 7.97
N LYS A 33 29.21 -32.03 8.96
CA LYS A 33 29.11 -33.50 8.90
C LYS A 33 27.79 -34.00 8.31
N LEU A 34 26.83 -33.10 8.12
CA LEU A 34 25.51 -33.44 7.62
C LEU A 34 25.46 -33.46 6.09
N ASP A 35 24.77 -34.45 5.54
CA ASP A 35 24.38 -34.46 4.13
C ASP A 35 23.34 -33.35 3.87
N ASP A 36 23.10 -33.03 2.61
CA ASP A 36 22.23 -31.89 2.21
C ASP A 36 20.82 -31.99 2.79
N LYS A 37 20.23 -33.19 2.84
CA LYS A 37 18.85 -33.38 3.36
C LYS A 37 18.79 -33.19 4.87
N SER A 38 19.76 -33.75 5.58
CA SER A 38 19.87 -33.61 7.04
C SER A 38 20.20 -32.17 7.42
N PHE A 39 21.08 -31.51 6.67
CA PHE A 39 21.39 -30.08 6.84
C PHE A 39 20.13 -29.22 6.73
N TYR A 40 19.35 -29.41 5.66
CA TYR A 40 18.10 -28.66 5.43
C TYR A 40 17.12 -28.81 6.60
N ASN A 41 16.85 -30.06 7.02
CA ASN A 41 15.92 -30.32 8.12
C ASN A 41 16.45 -29.80 9.46
N THR A 42 17.75 -29.90 9.71
CA THR A 42 18.37 -29.39 10.94
C THR A 42 18.28 -27.87 11.02
N VAL A 43 18.56 -27.16 9.94
CA VAL A 43 18.48 -25.70 9.89
C VAL A 43 17.07 -25.21 10.22
N LEU A 44 16.03 -25.83 9.68
CA LEU A 44 14.65 -25.43 9.93
C LEU A 44 14.19 -25.63 11.39
N ASN A 45 14.83 -26.56 12.12
CA ASN A 45 14.46 -26.91 13.50
C ASN A 45 15.44 -26.34 14.54
N THR A 46 16.41 -25.52 14.13
CA THR A 46 17.45 -24.98 15.01
C THR A 46 17.28 -23.48 15.20
N THR A 47 17.45 -23.01 16.44
CA THR A 47 17.34 -21.60 16.81
C THR A 47 18.69 -20.89 16.80
N ILE A 48 19.77 -21.62 17.13
CA ILE A 48 21.11 -21.08 17.30
C ILE A 48 22.12 -21.86 16.45
N PHE A 49 22.85 -21.12 15.64
CA PHE A 49 23.98 -21.63 14.85
C PHE A 49 25.25 -20.98 15.42
N ALA A 50 26.04 -21.77 16.15
CA ALA A 50 27.23 -21.30 16.85
C ALA A 50 28.52 -21.75 16.16
N ARG A 51 29.57 -20.93 16.24
CA ARG A 51 30.87 -21.20 15.60
C ARG A 51 30.75 -21.56 14.12
N VAL A 52 29.90 -20.85 13.39
CA VAL A 52 29.65 -21.07 11.95
C VAL A 52 30.61 -20.26 11.09
N LEU A 53 31.02 -20.82 9.98
CA LEU A 53 31.85 -20.16 8.97
C LEU A 53 31.00 -19.25 8.07
N PRO A 54 31.59 -18.26 7.38
CA PRO A 54 30.87 -17.35 6.48
C PRO A 54 30.03 -18.07 5.43
N GLU A 55 30.56 -19.10 4.79
CA GLU A 55 29.89 -19.92 3.77
C GLU A 55 28.69 -20.68 4.36
N GLN A 56 28.81 -21.13 5.60
CA GLN A 56 27.72 -21.80 6.30
C GLN A 56 26.59 -20.82 6.63
N LYS A 57 26.92 -19.55 6.99
CA LYS A 57 25.92 -18.49 7.22
C LYS A 57 25.09 -18.24 5.95
N GLU A 58 25.75 -18.13 4.80
CA GLU A 58 25.07 -17.98 3.51
C GLU A 58 24.16 -19.17 3.21
N ARG A 59 24.65 -20.40 3.42
CA ARG A 59 23.90 -21.64 3.18
C ARG A 59 22.67 -21.76 4.09
N ILE A 60 22.77 -21.33 5.35
CA ILE A 60 21.63 -21.25 6.30
C ILE A 60 20.55 -20.30 5.76
N ILE A 61 20.93 -19.10 5.30
CA ILE A 61 19.99 -18.13 4.71
C ILE A 61 19.28 -18.75 3.50
N LYS A 62 20.03 -19.42 2.62
CA LYS A 62 19.46 -20.10 1.45
C LYS A 62 18.41 -21.14 1.83
N VAL A 63 18.63 -21.95 2.86
CA VAL A 63 17.64 -22.94 3.33
C VAL A 63 16.31 -22.27 3.71
N PHE A 64 16.36 -21.15 4.42
CA PHE A 64 15.14 -20.42 4.75
C PHE A 64 14.45 -19.85 3.52
N GLN A 65 15.19 -19.33 2.55
CA GLN A 65 14.65 -18.82 1.28
C GLN A 65 14.01 -19.94 0.45
N ASP A 66 14.66 -21.09 0.33
CA ASP A 66 14.15 -22.27 -0.37
C ASP A 66 12.85 -22.79 0.29
N ASN A 67 12.67 -22.55 1.59
CA ASN A 67 11.44 -22.84 2.33
C ASN A 67 10.42 -21.66 2.30
N ASN A 68 10.50 -20.79 1.29
CA ASN A 68 9.62 -19.64 1.10
C ASN A 68 9.56 -18.65 2.30
N LYS A 69 10.62 -18.59 3.11
CA LYS A 69 10.76 -17.58 4.16
C LYS A 69 11.46 -16.34 3.58
N TYR A 70 10.93 -15.18 3.88
CA TYR A 70 11.59 -13.92 3.59
C TYR A 70 12.60 -13.64 4.69
N THR A 71 13.87 -13.48 4.32
CA THR A 71 15.00 -13.45 5.25
C THR A 71 15.58 -12.05 5.39
N ALA A 72 15.90 -11.65 6.62
CA ALA A 72 16.73 -10.49 6.88
C ALA A 72 17.96 -10.93 7.67
N MET A 73 19.15 -10.47 7.28
CA MET A 73 20.40 -10.74 7.99
C MET A 73 21.00 -9.43 8.49
N VAL A 74 21.27 -9.39 9.79
CA VAL A 74 21.95 -8.26 10.44
C VAL A 74 23.35 -8.70 10.86
N GLY A 75 24.34 -7.90 10.56
CA GLY A 75 25.74 -8.16 10.97
C GLY A 75 26.62 -6.92 10.91
N ASP A 76 27.79 -7.01 11.50
CA ASP A 76 28.77 -5.93 11.61
C ASP A 76 30.12 -6.28 10.97
N GLY A 77 30.47 -7.57 10.93
CA GLY A 77 31.76 -8.09 10.49
C GLY A 77 31.83 -8.42 9.01
N ILE A 78 33.06 -8.47 8.48
CA ILE A 78 33.35 -8.93 7.13
C ILE A 78 32.83 -10.36 6.93
N ASN A 79 32.89 -11.19 7.98
CA ASN A 79 32.43 -12.56 7.98
C ASN A 79 30.91 -12.74 7.78
N ASP A 80 30.14 -11.65 7.91
CA ASP A 80 28.71 -11.64 7.69
C ASP A 80 28.33 -11.19 6.27
N SER A 81 29.29 -10.64 5.52
CA SER A 81 29.02 -9.99 4.23
C SER A 81 28.37 -10.91 3.20
N LEU A 82 28.76 -12.20 3.15
CA LEU A 82 28.15 -13.19 2.25
C LEU A 82 26.69 -13.45 2.62
N ALA A 83 26.40 -13.66 3.90
CA ALA A 83 25.04 -13.90 4.39
C ALA A 83 24.15 -12.64 4.26
N ILE A 84 24.70 -11.45 4.52
CA ILE A 84 24.01 -10.17 4.34
C ILE A 84 23.64 -9.94 2.88
N LYS A 85 24.58 -10.17 1.95
CA LYS A 85 24.32 -10.06 0.51
C LYS A 85 23.32 -11.10 0.01
N LYS A 86 23.28 -12.29 0.63
CA LYS A 86 22.39 -13.38 0.25
C LYS A 86 20.97 -13.22 0.74
N ALA A 87 20.77 -12.57 1.89
CA ALA A 87 19.45 -12.34 2.48
C ALA A 87 18.57 -11.48 1.55
N ASP A 88 17.25 -11.58 1.73
CA ASP A 88 16.29 -10.72 1.00
C ASP A 88 16.38 -9.25 1.46
N VAL A 89 16.86 -9.03 2.70
CA VAL A 89 17.22 -7.71 3.24
C VAL A 89 18.51 -7.83 4.03
N GLY A 90 19.57 -7.26 3.51
CA GLY A 90 20.87 -7.17 4.19
C GLY A 90 20.95 -5.91 5.06
N ILE A 91 21.32 -6.04 6.33
CA ILE A 91 21.37 -4.93 7.29
C ILE A 91 22.75 -4.88 7.93
N ALA A 92 23.43 -3.74 7.83
CA ALA A 92 24.70 -3.51 8.48
C ALA A 92 24.56 -2.62 9.73
N MET A 93 25.39 -2.86 10.73
CA MET A 93 25.60 -1.92 11.82
C MET A 93 26.48 -0.76 11.35
N PHE A 94 26.22 0.46 11.86
CA PHE A 94 27.04 1.63 11.50
C PHE A 94 28.50 1.48 11.94
N ALA A 95 28.73 0.90 13.12
CA ALA A 95 30.06 0.57 13.61
C ALA A 95 30.74 -0.60 12.86
N GLY A 96 30.01 -1.28 11.99
CA GLY A 96 30.51 -2.44 11.24
C GLY A 96 31.48 -2.07 10.12
N SER A 97 32.02 -3.12 9.47
CA SER A 97 33.03 -2.98 8.42
C SER A 97 32.49 -2.21 7.21
N THR A 98 33.39 -1.51 6.50
CA THR A 98 33.04 -0.80 5.26
C THR A 98 32.54 -1.75 4.17
N ILE A 99 33.06 -2.99 4.14
CA ILE A 99 32.64 -4.01 3.17
C ILE A 99 31.19 -4.42 3.47
N THR A 100 30.87 -4.71 4.72
CA THR A 100 29.51 -5.08 5.14
C THR A 100 28.51 -3.98 4.81
N LYS A 101 28.85 -2.72 5.07
CA LYS A 101 28.00 -1.56 4.70
C LYS A 101 27.78 -1.41 3.19
N LYS A 102 28.78 -1.74 2.37
CA LYS A 102 28.65 -1.65 0.90
C LYS A 102 27.75 -2.72 0.29
N VAL A 103 27.61 -3.88 0.94
CA VAL A 103 26.79 -4.99 0.44
C VAL A 103 25.42 -5.06 1.08
N SER A 104 25.15 -4.23 2.09
CA SER A 104 23.85 -4.17 2.79
C SER A 104 22.86 -3.25 2.09
N ASP A 105 21.58 -3.55 2.24
CA ASP A 105 20.47 -2.70 1.77
C ASP A 105 20.15 -1.57 2.75
N LEU A 106 20.38 -1.81 4.06
CA LEU A 106 20.10 -0.87 5.15
C LEU A 106 21.29 -0.75 6.09
N ILE A 107 21.47 0.42 6.69
CA ILE A 107 22.47 0.67 7.72
C ILE A 107 21.79 1.23 8.98
N LEU A 108 22.03 0.59 10.13
CA LEU A 108 21.53 1.06 11.43
C LEU A 108 22.47 2.13 11.99
N LEU A 109 22.16 3.40 11.72
CA LEU A 109 23.04 4.53 12.03
C LEU A 109 23.41 4.65 13.51
N ASN A 110 22.50 4.32 14.43
CA ASN A 110 22.76 4.37 15.87
C ASN A 110 23.14 3.01 16.46
N ASN A 111 23.40 1.99 15.64
CA ASN A 111 23.58 0.58 16.06
C ASN A 111 22.44 0.06 16.95
N ASP A 112 21.24 0.64 16.83
CA ASP A 112 20.07 0.29 17.65
C ASP A 112 19.12 -0.64 16.91
N PHE A 113 18.99 -1.87 17.41
CA PHE A 113 18.04 -2.86 16.92
C PHE A 113 16.57 -2.44 17.05
N ASN A 114 16.24 -1.53 17.96
CA ASN A 114 14.87 -1.04 18.11
C ASN A 114 14.37 -0.28 16.87
N ALA A 115 15.27 0.17 16.01
CA ALA A 115 14.91 0.74 14.71
C ALA A 115 14.24 -0.27 13.78
N LEU A 116 14.51 -1.58 13.90
CA LEU A 116 13.96 -2.61 13.01
C LEU A 116 12.45 -2.82 13.17
N PRO A 117 11.90 -3.05 14.38
CA PRO A 117 10.45 -3.11 14.56
C PRO A 117 9.74 -1.84 14.12
N TYR A 118 10.34 -0.67 14.35
CA TYR A 118 9.81 0.60 13.87
C TYR A 118 9.77 0.65 12.34
N GLY A 119 10.87 0.27 11.66
CA GLY A 119 10.97 0.20 10.19
C GLY A 119 9.95 -0.76 9.59
N ILE A 120 9.78 -1.96 10.17
CA ILE A 120 8.78 -2.95 9.73
C ILE A 120 7.35 -2.40 9.87
N ASN A 121 7.06 -1.71 10.97
CA ASN A 121 5.76 -1.08 11.19
C ASN A 121 5.51 0.05 10.18
N LEU A 122 6.49 0.91 9.96
CA LEU A 122 6.42 1.99 8.98
C LEU A 122 6.23 1.43 7.56
N GLY A 123 7.01 0.41 7.17
CA GLY A 123 6.87 -0.29 5.89
C GLY A 123 5.47 -0.87 5.68
N SER A 124 4.90 -1.49 6.72
CA SER A 124 3.53 -2.03 6.67
C SER A 124 2.48 -0.92 6.47
N ARG A 125 2.68 0.24 7.09
CA ARG A 125 1.81 1.41 6.92
C ARG A 125 1.92 2.01 5.51
N LEU A 126 3.15 2.09 4.97
CA LEU A 126 3.40 2.55 3.60
C LEU A 126 2.76 1.63 2.56
N ILE A 127 2.92 0.31 2.69
CA ILE A 127 2.30 -0.66 1.76
C ILE A 127 0.77 -0.52 1.83
N ARG A 128 0.18 -0.38 3.01
CA ARG A 128 -1.26 -0.16 3.16
C ARG A 128 -1.71 1.15 2.51
N SER A 129 -0.95 2.21 2.65
CA SER A 129 -1.19 3.49 1.98
C SER A 129 -1.21 3.33 0.46
N ILE A 130 -0.21 2.64 -0.09
CA ILE A 130 -0.10 2.38 -1.53
C ILE A 130 -1.26 1.51 -2.03
N GLU A 131 -1.68 0.47 -1.28
CA GLU A 131 -2.87 -0.35 -1.63
C GLU A 131 -4.14 0.51 -1.73
N LEU A 132 -4.37 1.41 -0.76
CA LEU A 132 -5.53 2.30 -0.76
C LEU A 132 -5.49 3.31 -1.92
N ILE A 133 -4.32 3.91 -2.16
CA ILE A 133 -4.12 4.84 -3.28
C ILE A 133 -4.31 4.12 -4.63
N ALA A 134 -3.72 2.96 -4.81
CA ALA A 134 -3.87 2.16 -6.03
C ALA A 134 -5.35 1.79 -6.28
N ALA A 135 -6.09 1.46 -5.21
CA ALA A 135 -7.51 1.18 -5.31
C ALA A 135 -8.32 2.35 -5.89
N LEU A 136 -8.00 3.59 -5.50
CA LEU A 136 -8.66 4.80 -6.03
C LEU A 136 -8.37 4.99 -7.52
N PHE A 137 -7.11 4.82 -7.93
CA PHE A 137 -6.71 4.94 -9.32
C PHE A 137 -7.41 3.90 -10.21
N PHE A 138 -7.38 2.63 -9.82
CA PHE A 138 -8.01 1.56 -10.59
C PHE A 138 -9.52 1.70 -10.64
N HIS A 139 -10.17 2.08 -9.55
CA HIS A 139 -11.60 2.35 -9.54
C HIS A 139 -11.98 3.41 -10.58
N LYS A 140 -11.23 4.52 -10.62
CA LYS A 140 -11.45 5.58 -11.59
C LYS A 140 -11.28 5.10 -13.03
N ILE A 141 -10.24 4.33 -13.32
CA ILE A 141 -10.00 3.79 -14.66
C ILE A 141 -11.15 2.86 -15.08
N ILE A 142 -11.57 1.97 -14.18
CA ILE A 142 -12.61 0.98 -14.48
C ILE A 142 -13.95 1.66 -14.74
N TYR A 143 -14.41 2.56 -13.86
CA TYR A 143 -15.69 3.23 -14.12
C TYR A 143 -15.64 4.10 -15.38
N GLY A 144 -14.49 4.74 -15.65
CA GLY A 144 -14.31 5.54 -16.87
C GLY A 144 -14.40 4.71 -18.14
N VAL A 145 -13.79 3.51 -18.16
CA VAL A 145 -13.87 2.58 -19.27
C VAL A 145 -15.30 2.04 -19.45
N VAL A 146 -15.96 1.65 -18.35
CA VAL A 146 -17.36 1.15 -18.42
C VAL A 146 -18.30 2.25 -18.92
N LEU A 147 -18.17 3.46 -18.42
CA LEU A 147 -18.96 4.61 -18.88
C LEU A 147 -18.73 4.86 -20.38
N LEU A 148 -17.47 4.86 -20.83
CA LEU A 148 -17.10 5.05 -22.23
C LEU A 148 -17.72 3.95 -23.13
N LEU A 149 -17.61 2.68 -22.72
CA LEU A 149 -18.15 1.58 -23.52
C LEU A 149 -19.68 1.67 -23.63
N ILE A 150 -20.39 2.01 -22.56
CA ILE A 150 -21.85 2.13 -22.60
C ILE A 150 -22.26 3.33 -23.45
N THR A 151 -21.66 4.51 -23.30
CA THR A 151 -21.99 5.69 -24.13
C THR A 151 -21.69 5.42 -25.60
N LEU A 152 -20.61 4.68 -25.93
CA LEU A 152 -20.29 4.29 -27.30
C LEU A 152 -21.36 3.35 -27.89
N ILE A 153 -21.84 2.36 -27.12
CA ILE A 153 -22.90 1.43 -27.58
C ILE A 153 -24.19 2.17 -27.92
N PHE A 154 -24.54 3.19 -27.16
CA PHE A 154 -25.73 4.01 -27.41
C PHE A 154 -25.50 5.17 -28.38
N ALA A 155 -24.31 5.27 -28.99
CA ALA A 155 -23.89 6.33 -29.92
C ALA A 155 -24.01 7.75 -29.30
N GLU A 156 -23.86 7.87 -27.98
CA GLU A 156 -23.91 9.12 -27.25
C GLU A 156 -22.52 9.71 -26.99
N LEU A 157 -22.45 11.01 -26.80
CA LEU A 157 -21.21 11.70 -26.44
C LEU A 157 -20.76 11.29 -25.03
N TYR A 158 -19.45 11.18 -24.85
CA TYR A 158 -18.89 10.91 -23.52
C TYR A 158 -19.13 12.13 -22.59
N PRO A 159 -19.71 11.94 -21.38
CA PRO A 159 -20.15 13.07 -20.55
C PRO A 159 -19.01 13.91 -19.94
N PHE A 160 -17.78 13.39 -19.88
CA PHE A 160 -16.67 14.09 -19.25
C PHE A 160 -15.80 14.81 -20.26
N ALA A 161 -15.75 16.13 -20.18
CA ALA A 161 -14.70 16.93 -20.81
C ALA A 161 -13.35 16.75 -20.08
N PRO A 162 -12.19 17.00 -20.73
CA PRO A 162 -10.88 16.89 -20.08
C PRO A 162 -10.76 17.70 -18.78
N ARG A 163 -11.44 18.84 -18.71
CA ARG A 163 -11.48 19.70 -17.50
C ARG A 163 -12.25 19.07 -16.36
N HIS A 164 -13.35 18.37 -16.64
CA HIS A 164 -14.09 17.56 -15.66
C HIS A 164 -13.21 16.47 -15.04
N VAL A 165 -12.40 15.79 -15.88
CA VAL A 165 -11.45 14.77 -15.41
C VAL A 165 -10.40 15.38 -14.47
N THR A 166 -9.95 16.60 -14.74
CA THR A 166 -9.02 17.33 -13.86
C THR A 166 -9.65 17.62 -12.50
N PHE A 167 -10.88 18.12 -12.47
CA PHE A 167 -11.63 18.34 -11.23
C PHE A 167 -11.79 17.04 -10.41
N LEU A 168 -12.22 15.97 -11.07
CA LEU A 168 -12.35 14.65 -10.46
C LEU A 168 -11.00 14.11 -9.94
N ASN A 169 -9.88 14.38 -10.63
CA ASN A 169 -8.56 14.00 -10.16
C ASN A 169 -8.19 14.67 -8.84
N ILE A 170 -8.56 15.92 -8.62
CA ILE A 170 -8.31 16.60 -7.35
C ILE A 170 -9.05 15.87 -6.22
N ILE A 171 -10.32 15.54 -6.40
CA ILE A 171 -11.16 14.90 -5.38
C ILE A 171 -10.80 13.43 -5.16
N PHE A 172 -10.62 12.66 -6.24
CA PHE A 172 -10.39 11.21 -6.19
C PHE A 172 -8.95 10.80 -5.93
N VAL A 173 -7.98 11.61 -6.40
CA VAL A 173 -6.59 11.22 -6.44
C VAL A 173 -5.76 12.12 -5.54
N THR A 174 -5.73 13.41 -5.81
CA THR A 174 -4.80 14.33 -5.14
C THR A 174 -5.07 14.44 -3.64
N LEU A 175 -6.29 14.76 -3.25
CA LEU A 175 -6.67 14.92 -1.85
C LEU A 175 -6.57 13.61 -1.05
N PRO A 176 -7.12 12.46 -1.49
CA PRO A 176 -6.97 11.23 -0.71
C PRO A 176 -5.54 10.70 -0.72
N THR A 177 -4.77 10.87 -1.81
CA THR A 177 -3.36 10.48 -1.82
C THR A 177 -2.57 11.28 -0.79
N SER A 178 -2.74 12.61 -0.75
CA SER A 178 -2.09 13.45 0.27
C SER A 178 -2.52 13.07 1.69
N MET A 179 -3.81 12.76 1.90
CA MET A 179 -4.29 12.22 3.18
C MET A 179 -3.56 10.93 3.57
N TYR A 180 -3.50 9.94 2.68
CA TYR A 180 -2.86 8.65 2.98
C TYR A 180 -1.34 8.73 3.14
N VAL A 181 -0.69 9.73 2.53
CA VAL A 181 0.75 9.98 2.70
C VAL A 181 1.04 10.73 4.00
N LEU A 182 0.29 11.79 4.31
CA LEU A 182 0.49 12.62 5.51
C LEU A 182 0.03 11.90 6.79
N PHE A 183 -1.08 11.17 6.72
CA PHE A 183 -1.73 10.50 7.85
C PHE A 183 -1.69 8.98 7.69
N LEU A 184 -0.48 8.43 7.47
CA LEU A 184 -0.24 7.02 7.16
C LEU A 184 -1.16 6.05 7.93
N PRO A 185 -1.98 5.26 7.23
CA PRO A 185 -2.94 4.35 7.86
C PRO A 185 -2.21 3.21 8.58
N THR A 186 -2.68 2.86 9.78
CA THR A 186 -2.13 1.72 10.53
C THR A 186 -2.95 0.48 10.21
N PRO A 187 -2.40 -0.56 9.57
CA PRO A 187 -3.14 -1.78 9.26
C PRO A 187 -3.51 -2.55 10.53
N ILE A 188 -4.69 -3.20 10.56
CA ILE A 188 -5.10 -4.09 11.66
C ILE A 188 -4.35 -5.41 11.59
N TYR A 189 -4.18 -5.95 10.38
CA TYR A 189 -3.50 -7.22 10.12
C TYR A 189 -2.16 -7.01 9.45
N LYS A 190 -1.25 -7.99 9.59
CA LYS A 190 0.03 -7.98 8.87
C LYS A 190 -0.22 -7.88 7.37
N VAL A 191 0.38 -6.88 6.76
CA VAL A 191 0.33 -6.69 5.31
C VAL A 191 1.22 -7.73 4.65
N ASN A 192 0.69 -8.40 3.62
CA ASN A 192 1.45 -9.35 2.81
C ASN A 192 1.70 -8.75 1.42
N PRO A 193 2.92 -8.27 1.12
CA PRO A 193 3.22 -7.63 -0.17
C PRO A 193 2.95 -8.53 -1.37
N LYS A 194 3.11 -9.85 -1.24
CA LYS A 194 2.84 -10.84 -2.32
C LYS A 194 1.36 -10.89 -2.72
N ARG A 195 0.46 -10.41 -1.86
CA ARG A 195 -0.99 -10.36 -2.13
C ARG A 195 -1.49 -8.98 -2.54
N PHE A 196 -0.59 -8.02 -2.73
CA PHE A 196 -0.90 -6.63 -3.07
C PHE A 196 -1.92 -6.52 -4.20
N TRP A 197 -1.62 -7.10 -5.36
CA TRP A 197 -2.51 -7.05 -6.53
C TRP A 197 -3.87 -7.68 -6.27
N ARG A 198 -3.89 -8.86 -5.64
CA ARG A 198 -5.14 -9.53 -5.31
C ARG A 198 -6.01 -8.71 -4.38
N ASN A 199 -5.41 -8.15 -3.33
CA ASN A 199 -6.14 -7.35 -2.34
C ASN A 199 -6.67 -6.04 -2.94
N THR A 200 -5.91 -5.43 -3.85
CA THR A 200 -6.32 -4.18 -4.51
C THR A 200 -7.39 -4.43 -5.57
N ILE A 201 -7.18 -5.36 -6.48
CA ILE A 201 -8.03 -5.55 -7.66
C ILE A 201 -9.36 -6.22 -7.32
N LEU A 202 -9.38 -7.21 -6.43
CA LEU A 202 -10.57 -8.01 -6.14
C LEU A 202 -11.79 -7.18 -5.73
N HIS A 203 -11.59 -6.09 -5.00
CA HIS A 203 -12.67 -5.22 -4.53
C HIS A 203 -12.95 -4.05 -5.46
N VAL A 204 -11.94 -3.62 -6.19
CA VAL A 204 -12.01 -2.42 -7.03
C VAL A 204 -12.73 -2.68 -8.34
N ILE A 205 -12.55 -3.87 -8.95
CA ILE A 205 -13.21 -4.21 -10.22
C ILE A 205 -14.74 -4.18 -10.09
N PRO A 206 -15.37 -4.91 -9.14
CA PRO A 206 -16.83 -4.88 -9.01
C PRO A 206 -17.35 -3.47 -8.71
N LEU A 207 -16.71 -2.74 -7.80
CA LEU A 207 -17.12 -1.37 -7.45
C LEU A 207 -17.00 -0.41 -8.63
N GLY A 208 -15.91 -0.50 -9.41
CA GLY A 208 -15.72 0.33 -10.59
C GLY A 208 -16.76 0.02 -11.68
N ILE A 209 -17.10 -1.24 -11.89
CA ILE A 209 -18.15 -1.65 -12.84
C ILE A 209 -19.51 -1.09 -12.39
N ILE A 210 -19.89 -1.29 -11.14
CA ILE A 210 -21.16 -0.78 -10.58
C ILE A 210 -21.23 0.74 -10.71
N THR A 211 -20.16 1.45 -10.36
CA THR A 211 -20.09 2.92 -10.50
C THR A 211 -20.22 3.35 -11.95
N GLY A 212 -19.51 2.68 -12.87
CA GLY A 212 -19.58 2.98 -14.31
C GLY A 212 -20.98 2.77 -14.89
N ILE A 213 -21.65 1.67 -14.54
CA ILE A 213 -23.03 1.39 -14.93
C ILE A 213 -23.97 2.45 -14.36
N ALA A 214 -23.83 2.79 -13.07
CA ALA A 214 -24.68 3.79 -12.42
C ALA A 214 -24.54 5.18 -13.06
N LEU A 215 -23.31 5.60 -13.37
CA LEU A 215 -23.06 6.86 -14.08
C LEU A 215 -23.64 6.86 -15.49
N ALA A 216 -23.43 5.76 -16.23
CA ALA A 216 -23.94 5.64 -17.60
C ALA A 216 -25.48 5.62 -17.66
N THR A 217 -26.11 4.85 -16.79
CA THR A 217 -27.59 4.79 -16.74
C THR A 217 -28.18 6.14 -16.32
N SER A 218 -27.58 6.82 -15.35
CA SER A 218 -28.01 8.18 -14.96
C SER A 218 -27.86 9.16 -16.12
N TYR A 219 -26.75 9.10 -16.84
CA TYR A 219 -26.49 9.95 -18.00
C TYR A 219 -27.51 9.75 -19.11
N LEU A 220 -27.73 8.51 -19.55
CA LEU A 220 -28.69 8.16 -20.61
C LEU A 220 -30.14 8.51 -20.22
N LEU A 221 -30.50 8.28 -18.96
CA LEU A 221 -31.83 8.66 -18.46
C LEU A 221 -32.05 10.17 -18.51
N LEU A 222 -31.09 10.96 -18.06
CA LEU A 222 -31.18 12.42 -18.09
C LEU A 222 -31.23 12.95 -19.52
N LEU A 223 -30.46 12.38 -20.43
CA LEU A 223 -30.51 12.74 -21.85
C LEU A 223 -31.89 12.44 -22.49
N SER A 224 -32.51 11.31 -22.14
CA SER A 224 -33.83 10.95 -22.65
C SER A 224 -34.91 11.92 -22.21
N ILE A 225 -34.75 12.57 -21.04
CA ILE A 225 -35.68 13.56 -20.51
C ILE A 225 -35.43 14.97 -21.08
N SER A 226 -34.17 15.33 -21.32
CA SER A 226 -33.77 16.67 -21.76
C SER A 226 -32.58 16.63 -22.71
N PRO A 227 -32.78 16.24 -23.99
CA PRO A 227 -31.73 16.08 -24.97
C PRO A 227 -30.88 17.34 -25.24
N ASP A 228 -31.47 18.50 -25.12
CA ASP A 228 -30.85 19.81 -25.44
C ASP A 228 -29.93 20.34 -24.33
N LYS A 229 -29.83 19.67 -23.15
CA LYS A 229 -29.12 20.18 -21.96
C LYS A 229 -27.85 19.39 -21.64
N HIS A 230 -27.06 19.01 -22.62
CA HIS A 230 -25.83 18.20 -22.44
C HIS A 230 -24.86 18.72 -21.39
N GLU A 231 -24.60 20.06 -21.38
CA GLU A 231 -23.66 20.69 -20.45
C GLU A 231 -24.11 20.54 -18.99
N SER A 232 -25.39 20.82 -18.73
CA SER A 232 -25.97 20.68 -17.39
C SER A 232 -25.97 19.23 -16.92
N ILE A 233 -26.29 18.29 -17.82
CA ILE A 233 -26.28 16.85 -17.54
C ILE A 233 -24.87 16.39 -17.25
N SER A 234 -23.88 16.79 -18.06
CA SER A 234 -22.46 16.46 -17.83
C SER A 234 -21.99 16.95 -16.46
N THR A 235 -22.36 18.17 -16.07
CA THR A 235 -22.04 18.72 -14.74
C THR A 235 -22.65 17.86 -13.61
N LEU A 236 -23.93 17.44 -13.75
CA LEU A 236 -24.57 16.54 -12.77
C LEU A 236 -23.86 15.19 -12.67
N ILE A 237 -23.44 14.60 -13.81
CA ILE A 237 -22.69 13.33 -13.81
C ILE A 237 -21.31 13.50 -13.16
N VAL A 238 -20.64 14.65 -13.33
CA VAL A 238 -19.40 14.94 -12.62
C VAL A 238 -19.61 15.01 -11.10
N ILE A 239 -20.69 15.67 -10.65
CA ILE A 239 -21.04 15.73 -9.23
C ILE A 239 -21.34 14.32 -8.69
N LEU A 240 -22.12 13.53 -9.41
CA LEU A 240 -22.43 12.14 -9.04
C LEU A 240 -21.15 11.29 -8.97
N ALA A 241 -20.25 11.41 -9.96
CA ALA A 241 -18.95 10.76 -9.92
C ALA A 241 -18.12 11.18 -8.70
N ALA A 242 -18.10 12.48 -8.36
CA ALA A 242 -17.40 12.97 -7.15
C ALA A 242 -17.96 12.35 -5.87
N VAL A 243 -19.29 12.18 -5.76
CA VAL A 243 -19.93 11.49 -4.63
C VAL A 243 -19.47 10.04 -4.53
N PHE A 244 -19.43 9.28 -5.64
CA PHE A 244 -18.90 7.92 -5.65
C PHE A 244 -17.44 7.87 -5.21
N GLY A 245 -16.63 8.88 -5.57
CA GLY A 245 -15.25 8.98 -5.10
C GLY A 245 -15.11 9.18 -3.60
N ILE A 246 -15.93 10.05 -3.03
CA ILE A 246 -15.97 10.26 -1.58
C ILE A 246 -16.37 8.94 -0.88
N VAL A 247 -17.40 8.29 -1.37
CA VAL A 247 -17.86 6.99 -0.84
C VAL A 247 -16.74 5.95 -0.92
N GLN A 248 -15.99 5.90 -2.01
CA GLN A 248 -14.85 4.99 -2.17
C GLN A 248 -13.74 5.24 -1.13
N VAL A 249 -13.42 6.50 -0.83
CA VAL A 249 -12.44 6.85 0.21
C VAL A 249 -12.93 6.40 1.60
N LEU A 250 -14.23 6.50 1.86
CA LEU A 250 -14.83 6.08 3.14
C LEU A 250 -14.93 4.55 3.29
N ILE A 251 -15.22 3.84 2.19
CA ILE A 251 -15.37 2.38 2.18
C ILE A 251 -14.00 1.68 2.11
N GLY A 252 -13.00 2.27 1.47
CA GLY A 252 -11.66 1.68 1.32
C GLY A 252 -11.10 1.07 2.62
N PRO A 253 -11.14 1.78 3.76
CA PRO A 253 -10.72 1.26 5.06
C PRO A 253 -11.55 0.10 5.62
N MET A 254 -12.75 -0.16 5.11
CA MET A 254 -13.57 -1.32 5.48
C MET A 254 -13.14 -2.55 4.69
N LEU A 255 -12.80 -2.37 3.41
CA LEU A 255 -12.34 -3.44 2.53
C LEU A 255 -10.88 -3.82 2.81
N GLN A 256 -10.06 -2.84 3.21
CA GLN A 256 -8.68 -3.00 3.62
C GLN A 256 -8.49 -2.47 5.06
N PRO A 257 -8.78 -3.28 6.09
CA PRO A 257 -8.97 -2.81 7.45
C PRO A 257 -7.75 -2.08 8.04
N ILE A 258 -8.02 -0.88 8.55
CA ILE A 258 -7.06 -0.03 9.26
C ILE A 258 -7.56 0.32 10.65
N LYS A 259 -6.63 0.61 11.57
CA LYS A 259 -6.97 1.10 12.89
C LYS A 259 -7.52 2.53 12.81
N ARG A 260 -8.68 2.77 13.38
CA ARG A 260 -9.28 4.11 13.50
C ARG A 260 -8.61 4.89 14.62
N THR A 261 -7.46 5.45 14.34
CA THR A 261 -6.68 6.29 15.28
C THR A 261 -7.11 7.75 15.22
N LYS A 262 -6.70 8.57 16.20
CA LYS A 262 -6.88 10.03 16.13
C LYS A 262 -6.30 10.61 14.83
N LEU A 263 -5.15 10.09 14.40
CA LEU A 263 -4.48 10.49 13.16
C LEU A 263 -5.36 10.17 11.91
N TRP A 264 -6.05 9.04 11.90
CA TRP A 264 -7.01 8.69 10.85
C TRP A 264 -8.16 9.69 10.77
N PHE A 265 -8.78 10.05 11.91
CA PHE A 265 -9.87 11.02 11.91
C PHE A 265 -9.41 12.42 11.48
N LEU A 266 -8.18 12.81 11.85
CA LEU A 266 -7.58 14.07 11.39
C LEU A 266 -7.36 14.05 9.87
N GLY A 267 -6.88 12.93 9.31
CA GLY A 267 -6.75 12.73 7.87
C GLY A 267 -8.10 12.80 7.15
N LEU A 268 -9.13 12.17 7.70
CA LEU A 268 -10.48 12.23 7.14
C LEU A 268 -11.04 13.66 7.17
N PHE A 269 -10.85 14.39 8.26
CA PHE A 269 -11.23 15.80 8.35
C PHE A 269 -10.48 16.65 7.31
N TYR A 270 -9.16 16.46 7.15
CA TYR A 270 -8.37 17.11 6.10
C TYR A 270 -8.95 16.84 4.71
N TYR A 271 -9.26 15.58 4.40
CA TYR A 271 -9.83 15.20 3.11
C TYR A 271 -11.18 15.87 2.86
N LEU A 272 -12.12 15.73 3.80
CA LEU A 272 -13.48 16.27 3.65
C LEU A 272 -13.49 17.81 3.57
N SER A 273 -12.67 18.49 4.38
CA SER A 273 -12.55 19.96 4.29
C SER A 273 -11.93 20.40 2.96
N GLY A 274 -10.95 19.65 2.44
CA GLY A 274 -10.38 19.87 1.12
C GLY A 274 -11.40 19.69 0.00
N VAL A 275 -12.24 18.64 0.06
CA VAL A 275 -13.32 18.41 -0.91
C VAL A 275 -14.32 19.57 -0.87
N ILE A 276 -14.77 19.98 0.32
CA ILE A 276 -15.70 21.12 0.47
C ILE A 276 -15.10 22.39 -0.14
N LEU A 277 -13.82 22.66 0.14
CA LEU A 277 -13.12 23.81 -0.42
C LEU A 277 -13.08 23.77 -1.95
N VAL A 278 -12.70 22.61 -2.54
CA VAL A 278 -12.63 22.43 -3.99
C VAL A 278 -14.00 22.62 -4.65
N VAL A 279 -15.05 22.10 -4.04
CA VAL A 279 -16.42 22.25 -4.53
C VAL A 279 -16.87 23.72 -4.45
N ILE A 280 -16.66 24.39 -3.30
CA ILE A 280 -17.00 25.80 -3.14
C ILE A 280 -16.25 26.68 -4.16
N LEU A 281 -14.95 26.45 -4.34
CA LEU A 281 -14.15 27.23 -5.29
C LEU A 281 -14.57 26.92 -6.74
N GLY A 282 -14.75 25.65 -7.09
CA GLY A 282 -15.08 25.21 -8.44
C GLY A 282 -16.45 25.68 -8.93
N PHE A 283 -17.44 25.74 -8.04
CA PHE A 283 -18.80 26.20 -8.41
C PHE A 283 -19.11 27.65 -7.99
N GLY A 284 -18.47 28.13 -6.91
CA GLY A 284 -18.76 29.47 -6.36
C GLY A 284 -18.02 30.61 -7.07
N ILE A 285 -16.82 30.33 -7.63
CA ILE A 285 -16.06 31.36 -8.36
C ILE A 285 -16.30 31.19 -9.86
N GLY A 286 -16.91 32.21 -10.49
CA GLY A 286 -17.28 32.19 -11.90
C GLY A 286 -16.12 31.77 -12.82
N ALA A 287 -14.93 32.39 -12.66
CA ALA A 287 -13.74 32.05 -13.45
C ALA A 287 -13.31 30.57 -13.33
N LEU A 288 -13.41 29.96 -12.16
CA LEU A 288 -13.12 28.55 -11.96
C LEU A 288 -14.20 27.63 -12.49
N ARG A 289 -15.46 28.02 -12.35
CA ARG A 289 -16.60 27.32 -12.93
C ARG A 289 -16.47 27.27 -14.46
N ASP A 290 -16.16 28.40 -15.09
CA ASP A 290 -15.98 28.50 -16.53
C ASP A 290 -14.71 27.74 -16.98
N PHE A 291 -13.64 27.75 -16.14
CA PHE A 291 -12.44 26.95 -16.39
C PHE A 291 -12.75 25.43 -16.37
N PHE A 292 -13.56 24.96 -15.45
CA PHE A 292 -13.96 23.55 -15.37
C PHE A 292 -15.13 23.19 -16.30
N ASP A 293 -15.69 24.17 -17.03
CA ASP A 293 -16.80 23.94 -17.96
C ASP A 293 -18.07 23.42 -17.25
N PHE A 294 -18.36 23.99 -16.07
CA PHE A 294 -19.53 23.62 -15.29
C PHE A 294 -20.72 24.54 -15.61
N ALA A 295 -21.89 23.96 -15.84
CA ALA A 295 -23.11 24.69 -15.88
C ALA A 295 -23.36 25.43 -14.55
N ASN A 296 -24.03 26.59 -14.62
CA ASN A 296 -24.33 27.31 -13.41
C ASN A 296 -25.34 26.53 -12.55
N PRO A 297 -24.98 26.08 -11.32
CA PRO A 297 -25.84 25.26 -10.49
C PRO A 297 -27.11 25.98 -10.02
N PHE A 298 -27.11 27.31 -10.04
CA PHE A 298 -28.31 28.13 -9.68
C PHE A 298 -29.30 28.26 -10.83
N ILE A 299 -28.96 27.83 -12.06
CA ILE A 299 -29.81 27.83 -13.24
C ILE A 299 -30.30 26.41 -13.55
N ILE A 300 -29.82 25.39 -12.84
CA ILE A 300 -30.29 24.00 -12.97
C ILE A 300 -31.78 23.99 -12.58
N ASP A 301 -32.63 23.70 -13.55
CA ASP A 301 -34.08 23.71 -13.42
C ASP A 301 -34.54 22.79 -12.26
N LYS A 302 -35.43 23.26 -11.42
CA LYS A 302 -35.92 22.56 -10.22
C LYS A 302 -36.48 21.16 -10.53
N ASN A 303 -36.81 20.88 -11.78
CA ASN A 303 -37.30 19.58 -12.25
C ASN A 303 -36.29 18.44 -12.14
N TYR A 304 -34.97 18.73 -11.95
CA TYR A 304 -33.93 17.71 -11.80
C TYR A 304 -33.62 17.34 -10.33
N ILE A 305 -34.12 18.11 -9.37
CA ILE A 305 -33.90 17.88 -7.94
C ILE A 305 -34.95 16.92 -7.35
N ALA A 306 -36.02 16.69 -8.08
CA ALA A 306 -37.17 15.88 -7.65
C ALA A 306 -37.13 14.40 -8.17
N LEU A 307 -36.07 13.99 -8.88
CA LEU A 307 -35.80 12.62 -9.34
C LEU A 307 -34.60 12.04 -8.56
#